data_b505ae8128f2974bc5779501daf12f3f
#
_entry.id   b505ae8128f2974bc5779501daf12f3f
#
_cell.length_a   1.000
_cell.length_b   1.000
_cell.length_c   1.000
_cell.angle_alpha   90.00
_cell.angle_beta   90.00
_cell.angle_gamma   90.00
#
_symmetry.space_group_name_H-M   'P 1'
#
loop_
_entity.id
_entity.type
_entity.pdbx_description
1 polymer ?
#
loop_
_entity_poly.entity_id
_entity_poly.type
_entity_poly.pdbx_seq_one_letter_code
_entity_poly.pdbx_strand_id
1 'polypeptide(L)'
;HTPPRPDGSRTPGEWISRYIRHVLSGWRRVALDYVVVTHFHADHLGEVSDDQKLSKSGGFKLTGITEVGEHIPIKKIIDPGWPDYNYPQPLDDQRVHNYRAFLEYHRAKGHLQIEKFRPGVNDQIVLLRKPRRYPNFEIRNIAANGEIWTGVGTSTMHLFPPLEGLEPGDIPTQNMCSIALRMSYGKFDYFAGGDLIGVAKHGVAPAFHDVETPVGQVVGPVDVSVATHHGDLTAQNANIIASLRPRVHILQVWAASHPAPTVLWRMLSTLLYPGPRDIFAT
;
A
#
# COMPACT_ATOMS: atom_id res chain seq x y z
N HIS A 1 14.20 -14.03 5.69
CA HIS A 1 12.90 -14.06 5.01
C HIS A 1 11.95 -14.99 5.77
N THR A 2 10.73 -14.53 5.99
CA THR A 2 9.65 -15.39 6.49
C THR A 2 9.26 -16.35 5.35
N PRO A 3 9.20 -17.68 5.58
CA PRO A 3 8.84 -18.60 4.52
C PRO A 3 7.40 -18.36 4.03
N PRO A 4 7.09 -18.70 2.77
CA PRO A 4 5.74 -18.57 2.23
C PRO A 4 4.72 -19.34 3.08
N ARG A 5 3.53 -18.80 3.24
CA ARG A 5 2.42 -19.45 3.92
C ARG A 5 1.42 -19.98 2.89
N PRO A 6 0.78 -21.15 3.14
CA PRO A 6 0.88 -22.01 4.33
C PRO A 6 2.18 -22.80 4.41
N ASP A 7 2.93 -22.97 3.31
CA ASP A 7 4.18 -23.72 3.24
C ASP A 7 5.03 -23.32 2.01
N GLY A 8 6.22 -23.93 1.86
CA GLY A 8 7.15 -23.65 0.75
C GLY A 8 6.87 -24.41 -0.55
N SER A 9 5.72 -25.08 -0.71
CA SER A 9 5.41 -25.85 -1.93
C SER A 9 5.10 -24.99 -3.15
N ARG A 10 4.89 -23.68 -2.96
CA ARG A 10 4.59 -22.70 -4.01
C ARG A 10 5.29 -21.37 -3.72
N THR A 11 5.43 -20.59 -4.77
CA THR A 11 5.89 -19.21 -4.64
C THR A 11 4.82 -18.31 -3.97
N PRO A 12 5.19 -17.16 -3.42
CA PRO A 12 4.23 -16.20 -2.88
C PRO A 12 3.16 -15.78 -3.90
N GLY A 13 3.55 -15.51 -5.15
CA GLY A 13 2.60 -15.12 -6.21
C GLY A 13 1.61 -16.24 -6.56
N GLU A 14 2.04 -17.50 -6.55
CA GLU A 14 1.15 -18.65 -6.71
C GLU A 14 0.14 -18.77 -5.55
N TRP A 15 0.58 -18.58 -4.29
CA TRP A 15 -0.32 -18.62 -3.14
C TRP A 15 -1.34 -17.48 -3.18
N ILE A 16 -0.91 -16.25 -3.46
CA ILE A 16 -1.79 -15.09 -3.62
C ILE A 16 -2.82 -15.35 -4.73
N SER A 17 -2.37 -15.85 -5.87
CA SER A 17 -3.27 -16.16 -6.99
C SER A 17 -4.30 -17.24 -6.67
N ARG A 18 -3.94 -18.25 -5.89
CA ARG A 18 -4.87 -19.26 -5.40
C ARG A 18 -5.90 -18.68 -4.43
N TYR A 19 -5.46 -17.83 -3.52
CA TYR A 19 -6.36 -17.15 -2.59
C TYR A 19 -7.37 -16.25 -3.34
N ILE A 20 -6.89 -15.45 -4.30
CA ILE A 20 -7.77 -14.63 -5.14
C ILE A 20 -8.79 -15.50 -5.89
N ARG A 21 -8.37 -16.62 -6.47
CA ARG A 21 -9.28 -17.56 -7.14
C ARG A 21 -10.30 -18.18 -6.18
N HIS A 22 -9.89 -18.46 -4.94
CA HIS A 22 -10.81 -18.96 -3.91
C HIS A 22 -11.87 -17.93 -3.57
N VAL A 23 -11.48 -16.68 -3.28
CA VAL A 23 -12.41 -15.59 -2.98
C VAL A 23 -13.35 -15.30 -4.15
N LEU A 24 -12.86 -15.41 -5.38
CA LEU A 24 -13.62 -15.16 -6.60
C LEU A 24 -14.23 -16.43 -7.21
N SER A 25 -14.32 -17.54 -6.47
CA SER A 25 -14.79 -18.84 -7.01
C SER A 25 -16.20 -18.83 -7.57
N GLY A 26 -17.08 -17.94 -7.09
CA GLY A 26 -18.43 -17.74 -7.62
C GLY A 26 -18.51 -16.90 -8.91
N TRP A 27 -17.38 -16.40 -9.42
CA TRP A 27 -17.37 -15.54 -10.60
C TRP A 27 -17.01 -16.32 -11.85
N ARG A 28 -17.77 -16.07 -12.94
CA ARG A 28 -17.56 -16.74 -14.23
C ARG A 28 -16.16 -16.51 -14.84
N ARG A 29 -15.58 -15.33 -14.56
CA ARG A 29 -14.21 -14.99 -14.97
C ARG A 29 -13.48 -14.36 -13.81
N VAL A 30 -12.36 -14.91 -13.44
CA VAL A 30 -11.47 -14.37 -12.39
C VAL A 30 -10.53 -13.36 -13.05
N ALA A 31 -10.66 -12.11 -12.67
CA ALA A 31 -9.79 -11.01 -13.07
C ALA A 31 -9.83 -9.95 -11.98
N LEU A 32 -8.74 -9.21 -11.81
CA LEU A 32 -8.65 -8.05 -10.92
C LEU A 32 -9.01 -6.79 -11.71
N ASP A 33 -10.02 -6.07 -11.24
CA ASP A 33 -10.41 -4.79 -11.85
C ASP A 33 -9.36 -3.73 -11.55
N TYR A 34 -8.83 -3.71 -10.32
CA TYR A 34 -7.77 -2.81 -9.86
C TYR A 34 -6.71 -3.56 -9.05
N VAL A 35 -5.48 -3.13 -9.19
CA VAL A 35 -4.36 -3.42 -8.30
C VAL A 35 -3.73 -2.09 -7.91
N VAL A 36 -3.47 -1.90 -6.62
CA VAL A 36 -2.73 -0.75 -6.10
C VAL A 36 -1.39 -1.24 -5.59
N VAL A 37 -0.31 -0.72 -6.17
CA VAL A 37 1.05 -0.92 -5.67
C VAL A 37 1.38 0.29 -4.81
N THR A 38 1.55 0.08 -3.52
CA THR A 38 1.67 1.20 -2.57
C THR A 38 3.00 1.93 -2.68
N HIS A 39 4.08 1.19 -2.88
CA HIS A 39 5.44 1.69 -3.10
C HIS A 39 6.33 0.55 -3.65
N PHE A 40 7.64 0.78 -3.83
CA PHE A 40 8.47 -0.08 -4.69
C PHE A 40 9.51 -0.92 -3.92
N HIS A 41 9.28 -1.25 -2.65
CA HIS A 41 10.14 -2.19 -1.93
C HIS A 41 9.89 -3.64 -2.34
N ALA A 42 10.85 -4.52 -2.02
CA ALA A 42 10.87 -5.92 -2.41
C ALA A 42 9.68 -6.73 -1.88
N ASP A 43 9.28 -6.47 -0.68
CA ASP A 43 8.16 -7.12 0.01
C ASP A 43 6.78 -6.69 -0.52
N HIS A 44 6.74 -5.63 -1.34
CA HIS A 44 5.53 -5.16 -2.02
C HIS A 44 5.50 -5.48 -3.51
N LEU A 45 6.66 -5.43 -4.20
CA LEU A 45 6.75 -5.78 -5.62
C LEU A 45 7.12 -7.23 -5.88
N GLY A 46 7.88 -7.82 -4.96
CA GLY A 46 8.63 -9.06 -5.14
C GLY A 46 10.11 -8.79 -5.41
N GLU A 47 10.98 -9.54 -4.73
CA GLU A 47 12.43 -9.51 -4.97
C GLU A 47 12.75 -10.13 -6.32
N VAL A 48 13.81 -9.65 -6.97
CA VAL A 48 14.31 -10.21 -8.24
C VAL A 48 15.61 -10.97 -7.98
N SER A 49 15.64 -12.24 -8.35
CA SER A 49 16.81 -13.12 -8.23
C SER A 49 17.05 -13.91 -9.52
N ASP A 50 18.25 -14.49 -9.66
CA ASP A 50 18.65 -15.15 -10.91
C ASP A 50 17.93 -16.48 -11.16
N ASP A 51 17.50 -17.15 -10.11
CA ASP A 51 16.80 -18.44 -10.15
C ASP A 51 15.30 -18.32 -10.48
N GLN A 52 14.75 -17.10 -10.52
CA GLN A 52 13.35 -16.90 -10.85
C GLN A 52 13.06 -17.16 -12.33
N LYS A 53 11.89 -17.75 -12.58
CA LYS A 53 11.40 -18.04 -13.92
C LYS A 53 11.10 -16.75 -14.69
N LEU A 54 11.45 -16.75 -15.96
CA LEU A 54 10.96 -15.73 -16.89
C LEU A 54 9.50 -16.00 -17.24
N SER A 55 8.73 -14.95 -17.45
CA SER A 55 7.40 -15.04 -18.03
C SER A 55 7.48 -15.70 -19.41
N LYS A 56 6.55 -16.58 -19.72
CA LYS A 56 6.41 -17.15 -21.06
C LYS A 56 5.97 -16.12 -22.11
N SER A 57 5.40 -15.04 -21.64
CA SER A 57 4.73 -14.02 -22.44
C SER A 57 5.58 -12.79 -22.69
N GLY A 58 6.51 -12.45 -21.78
CA GLY A 58 7.31 -11.24 -21.85
C GLY A 58 8.71 -11.41 -21.25
N GLY A 59 9.58 -10.43 -21.43
CA GLY A 59 10.96 -10.42 -20.96
C GLY A 59 11.12 -10.00 -19.50
N PHE A 60 10.22 -10.40 -18.60
CA PHE A 60 10.28 -10.08 -17.16
C PHE A 60 10.27 -11.36 -16.32
N LYS A 61 10.85 -11.29 -15.13
CA LYS A 61 10.88 -12.38 -14.16
C LYS A 61 9.58 -12.45 -13.36
N LEU A 62 9.15 -13.67 -13.02
CA LEU A 62 7.96 -13.94 -12.23
C LEU A 62 8.27 -13.81 -10.75
N THR A 63 7.81 -12.73 -10.13
CA THR A 63 7.94 -12.47 -8.70
C THR A 63 6.85 -11.51 -8.23
N GLY A 64 6.34 -11.67 -7.01
CA GLY A 64 5.32 -10.77 -6.46
C GLY A 64 4.19 -10.49 -7.44
N ILE A 65 3.98 -9.21 -7.76
CA ILE A 65 2.86 -8.78 -8.61
C ILE A 65 2.98 -9.26 -10.07
N THR A 66 4.18 -9.41 -10.60
CA THR A 66 4.38 -9.89 -11.97
C THR A 66 3.96 -11.36 -12.11
N GLU A 67 4.17 -12.16 -11.06
CA GLU A 67 3.70 -13.55 -11.01
C GLU A 67 2.19 -13.64 -10.82
N VAL A 68 1.60 -12.78 -9.97
CA VAL A 68 0.13 -12.69 -9.87
C VAL A 68 -0.48 -12.34 -11.22
N GLY A 69 0.10 -11.39 -11.95
CA GLY A 69 -0.35 -10.98 -13.27
C GLY A 69 -0.20 -12.06 -14.35
N GLU A 70 0.77 -12.98 -14.21
CA GLU A 70 0.89 -14.17 -15.08
C GLU A 70 -0.29 -15.13 -14.88
N HIS A 71 -0.78 -15.24 -13.65
CA HIS A 71 -1.85 -16.18 -13.28
C HIS A 71 -3.27 -15.60 -13.36
N ILE A 72 -3.42 -14.30 -13.17
CA ILE A 72 -4.72 -13.61 -13.08
C ILE A 72 -4.67 -12.34 -13.90
N PRO A 73 -5.55 -12.16 -14.89
CA PRO A 73 -5.62 -10.91 -15.63
C PRO A 73 -5.87 -9.71 -14.72
N ILE A 74 -5.08 -8.67 -14.91
CA ILE A 74 -5.20 -7.39 -14.21
C ILE A 74 -5.64 -6.35 -15.24
N LYS A 75 -6.72 -5.59 -14.96
CA LYS A 75 -7.24 -4.59 -15.89
C LYS A 75 -6.59 -3.23 -15.71
N LYS A 76 -6.40 -2.83 -14.46
CA LYS A 76 -5.77 -1.54 -14.13
C LYS A 76 -4.81 -1.69 -12.96
N ILE A 77 -3.61 -1.13 -13.12
CA ILE A 77 -2.66 -0.92 -12.04
C ILE A 77 -2.58 0.57 -11.75
N ILE A 78 -2.55 0.90 -10.45
CA ILE A 78 -2.37 2.24 -9.94
C ILE A 78 -1.17 2.21 -9.01
N ASP A 79 -0.17 3.05 -9.27
CA ASP A 79 1.03 3.18 -8.45
C ASP A 79 1.45 4.65 -8.27
N PRO A 80 2.37 4.97 -7.36
CA PRO A 80 2.76 6.35 -7.10
C PRO A 80 3.82 6.89 -8.08
N GLY A 81 4.44 6.04 -8.92
CA GLY A 81 5.61 6.39 -9.74
C GLY A 81 5.33 6.59 -11.22
N TRP A 82 4.25 6.06 -11.76
CA TRP A 82 3.94 6.14 -13.19
C TRP A 82 3.87 7.59 -13.70
N PRO A 83 4.43 7.91 -14.88
CA PRO A 83 5.17 7.01 -15.80
C PRO A 83 6.69 6.99 -15.55
N ASP A 84 7.23 7.91 -14.74
CA ASP A 84 8.65 8.26 -14.76
C ASP A 84 9.48 7.48 -13.74
N TYR A 85 8.90 7.10 -12.59
CA TYR A 85 9.57 6.36 -11.50
C TYR A 85 10.83 7.07 -10.98
N ASN A 86 10.76 8.39 -10.80
CA ASN A 86 11.89 9.24 -10.45
C ASN A 86 11.72 10.00 -9.13
N TYR A 87 10.72 9.64 -8.32
CA TYR A 87 10.42 10.32 -7.06
C TYR A 87 10.50 9.36 -5.86
N PRO A 88 11.09 9.77 -4.71
CA PRO A 88 11.77 11.07 -4.46
C PRO A 88 13.14 11.15 -5.14
N GLN A 89 13.68 10.04 -5.59
CA GLN A 89 14.88 9.87 -6.38
C GLN A 89 14.63 8.86 -7.49
N PRO A 90 15.43 8.84 -8.57
CA PRO A 90 15.31 7.84 -9.62
C PRO A 90 15.34 6.41 -9.05
N LEU A 91 14.32 5.62 -9.41
CA LEU A 91 14.17 4.23 -8.99
C LEU A 91 14.83 3.35 -10.04
N ASP A 92 16.13 3.10 -9.88
CA ASP A 92 16.99 2.40 -10.84
C ASP A 92 17.48 1.05 -10.29
N ASP A 93 16.59 0.26 -9.72
CA ASP A 93 16.88 -1.08 -9.25
C ASP A 93 16.21 -2.17 -10.11
N GLN A 94 16.73 -3.41 -10.01
CA GLN A 94 16.24 -4.53 -10.83
C GLN A 94 14.75 -4.83 -10.62
N ARG A 95 14.20 -4.59 -9.43
CA ARG A 95 12.77 -4.82 -9.14
C ARG A 95 11.89 -3.87 -9.92
N VAL A 96 12.26 -2.59 -9.91
CA VAL A 96 11.51 -1.56 -10.64
C VAL A 96 11.66 -1.77 -12.13
N HIS A 97 12.84 -2.12 -12.63
CA HIS A 97 13.04 -2.47 -14.05
C HIS A 97 12.17 -3.67 -14.46
N ASN A 98 12.15 -4.72 -13.64
CA ASN A 98 11.33 -5.91 -13.88
C ASN A 98 9.82 -5.59 -13.88
N TYR A 99 9.39 -4.79 -12.92
CA TYR A 99 8.01 -4.31 -12.83
C TYR A 99 7.62 -3.46 -14.05
N ARG A 100 8.47 -2.52 -14.46
CA ARG A 100 8.23 -1.70 -15.65
C ARG A 100 8.17 -2.53 -16.92
N ALA A 101 9.03 -3.53 -17.07
CA ALA A 101 8.98 -4.47 -18.21
C ALA A 101 7.63 -5.22 -18.27
N PHE A 102 7.12 -5.68 -17.12
CA PHE A 102 5.80 -6.28 -17.02
C PHE A 102 4.69 -5.29 -17.42
N LEU A 103 4.72 -4.07 -16.90
CA LEU A 103 3.74 -3.03 -17.23
C LEU A 103 3.70 -2.74 -18.73
N GLU A 104 4.87 -2.46 -19.31
CA GLU A 104 4.99 -2.12 -20.73
C GLU A 104 4.54 -3.28 -21.64
N TYR A 105 4.90 -4.51 -21.30
CA TYR A 105 4.44 -5.68 -22.05
C TYR A 105 2.90 -5.75 -22.11
N HIS A 106 2.24 -5.68 -20.95
CA HIS A 106 0.79 -5.81 -20.87
C HIS A 106 0.06 -4.59 -21.45
N ARG A 107 0.64 -3.38 -21.29
CA ARG A 107 0.14 -2.15 -21.90
C ARG A 107 0.20 -2.21 -23.43
N ALA A 108 1.33 -2.63 -23.98
CA ALA A 108 1.51 -2.77 -25.44
C ALA A 108 0.53 -3.77 -26.06
N LYS A 109 0.10 -4.79 -25.30
CA LYS A 109 -0.94 -5.75 -25.72
C LYS A 109 -2.38 -5.22 -25.54
N GLY A 110 -2.55 -4.04 -25.00
CA GLY A 110 -3.89 -3.48 -24.71
C GLY A 110 -4.62 -4.17 -23.57
N HIS A 111 -3.92 -4.95 -22.76
CA HIS A 111 -4.52 -5.73 -21.66
C HIS A 111 -4.55 -4.99 -20.33
N LEU A 112 -3.71 -3.96 -20.16
CA LEU A 112 -3.49 -3.27 -18.90
C LEU A 112 -3.57 -1.77 -19.08
N GLN A 113 -4.37 -1.11 -18.24
CA GLN A 113 -4.31 0.33 -18.00
C GLN A 113 -3.40 0.61 -16.82
N ILE A 114 -2.64 1.71 -16.89
CA ILE A 114 -1.73 2.12 -15.83
C ILE A 114 -2.00 3.58 -15.52
N GLU A 115 -2.15 3.90 -14.25
CA GLU A 115 -2.38 5.27 -13.80
C GLU A 115 -1.49 5.60 -12.62
N LYS A 116 -1.03 6.85 -12.56
CA LYS A 116 -0.45 7.41 -11.33
C LYS A 116 -1.55 7.63 -10.31
N PHE A 117 -1.29 7.24 -9.06
CA PHE A 117 -2.22 7.52 -7.96
C PHE A 117 -2.38 9.04 -7.77
N ARG A 118 -3.62 9.48 -7.62
CA ARG A 118 -3.98 10.89 -7.45
C ARG A 118 -4.56 11.11 -6.06
N PRO A 119 -3.82 11.68 -5.09
CA PRO A 119 -4.37 12.05 -3.79
C PRO A 119 -5.56 12.99 -3.90
N GLY A 120 -6.45 12.96 -2.91
CA GLY A 120 -7.62 13.85 -2.82
C GLY A 120 -8.85 13.39 -3.60
N VAL A 121 -8.72 12.56 -4.64
CA VAL A 121 -9.88 12.13 -5.46
C VAL A 121 -10.57 10.88 -4.90
N ASN A 122 -11.81 10.65 -5.34
CA ASN A 122 -12.59 9.46 -5.01
C ASN A 122 -13.23 8.79 -6.25
N ASP A 123 -12.76 9.17 -7.43
CA ASP A 123 -13.25 8.69 -8.72
C ASP A 123 -12.27 7.76 -9.45
N GLN A 124 -11.07 7.55 -8.88
CA GLN A 124 -10.03 6.73 -9.51
C GLN A 124 -10.24 5.23 -9.31
N ILE A 125 -10.76 4.83 -8.16
CA ILE A 125 -11.07 3.43 -7.82
C ILE A 125 -12.55 3.35 -7.48
N VAL A 126 -13.34 2.80 -8.40
CA VAL A 126 -14.80 2.79 -8.29
C VAL A 126 -15.38 1.40 -8.54
N LEU A 127 -16.59 1.15 -8.08
CA LEU A 127 -17.30 -0.07 -8.41
C LEU A 127 -17.68 -0.08 -9.90
N LEU A 128 -17.12 -1.02 -10.66
CA LEU A 128 -17.40 -1.17 -12.10
C LEU A 128 -18.72 -1.91 -12.37
N ARG A 129 -19.23 -2.68 -11.39
CA ARG A 129 -20.41 -3.52 -11.55
C ARG A 129 -21.53 -3.05 -10.65
N LYS A 130 -22.65 -2.67 -11.25
CA LYS A 130 -23.88 -2.24 -10.56
C LYS A 130 -23.62 -1.13 -9.51
N PRO A 131 -22.85 -0.07 -9.82
CA PRO A 131 -22.50 0.96 -8.84
C PRO A 131 -23.75 1.62 -8.20
N ARG A 132 -24.81 1.77 -8.96
CA ARG A 132 -26.09 2.33 -8.45
C ARG A 132 -26.73 1.50 -7.33
N ARG A 133 -26.38 0.20 -7.21
CA ARG A 133 -26.86 -0.68 -6.13
C ARG A 133 -26.14 -0.42 -4.81
N TYR A 134 -24.99 0.22 -4.86
CA TYR A 134 -24.10 0.46 -3.73
C TYR A 134 -23.73 1.96 -3.65
N PRO A 135 -24.72 2.86 -3.48
CA PRO A 135 -24.50 4.32 -3.59
C PRO A 135 -23.57 4.87 -2.51
N ASN A 136 -23.43 4.16 -1.39
CA ASN A 136 -22.60 4.57 -0.25
C ASN A 136 -21.22 3.92 -0.25
N PHE A 137 -20.78 3.34 -1.38
CA PHE A 137 -19.42 2.84 -1.53
C PHE A 137 -18.52 3.94 -2.06
N GLU A 138 -17.44 4.21 -1.38
CA GLU A 138 -16.40 5.15 -1.81
C GLU A 138 -15.01 4.59 -1.50
N ILE A 139 -14.04 4.84 -2.38
CA ILE A 139 -12.61 4.76 -2.06
C ILE A 139 -12.05 6.17 -2.23
N ARG A 140 -11.59 6.73 -1.11
CA ARG A 140 -10.91 8.02 -1.07
C ARG A 140 -9.41 7.82 -1.12
N ASN A 141 -8.76 8.44 -2.09
CA ASN A 141 -7.32 8.52 -2.19
C ASN A 141 -6.81 9.53 -1.17
N ILE A 142 -6.05 9.08 -0.18
CA ILE A 142 -5.64 9.92 0.96
C ILE A 142 -4.27 10.55 0.70
N ALA A 143 -3.25 9.75 0.38
CA ALA A 143 -1.90 10.27 0.25
C ALA A 143 -1.04 9.44 -0.70
N ALA A 144 -0.05 10.07 -1.32
CA ALA A 144 1.11 9.45 -1.97
C ALA A 144 2.19 10.51 -2.18
N ASN A 145 3.47 10.12 -2.12
CA ASN A 145 4.61 11.00 -2.43
C ASN A 145 4.61 12.33 -1.63
N GLY A 146 4.15 12.29 -0.38
CA GLY A 146 4.04 13.48 0.47
C GLY A 146 2.89 14.43 0.13
N GLU A 147 2.12 14.15 -0.91
CA GLU A 147 0.89 14.86 -1.19
C GLU A 147 -0.25 14.20 -0.42
N ILE A 148 -0.97 14.97 0.41
CA ILE A 148 -1.99 14.48 1.35
C ILE A 148 -3.30 15.24 1.11
N TRP A 149 -4.43 14.51 1.05
CA TRP A 149 -5.77 15.11 1.05
C TRP A 149 -5.99 15.99 2.29
N THR A 150 -6.63 17.15 2.12
CA THR A 150 -6.89 18.09 3.21
C THR A 150 -8.16 17.80 4.02
N GLY A 151 -8.95 16.79 3.63
CA GLY A 151 -10.29 16.56 4.18
C GLY A 151 -11.39 17.35 3.47
N VAL A 152 -11.08 18.21 2.50
CA VAL A 152 -12.04 19.08 1.83
C VAL A 152 -12.02 18.89 0.31
N GLY A 153 -13.14 18.46 -0.26
CA GLY A 153 -13.26 18.26 -1.71
C GLY A 153 -12.19 17.32 -2.27
N THR A 154 -11.43 17.82 -3.25
CA THR A 154 -10.26 17.12 -3.80
C THR A 154 -8.95 17.85 -3.49
N SER A 155 -8.98 18.83 -2.58
CA SER A 155 -7.80 19.63 -2.24
C SER A 155 -6.74 18.79 -1.53
N THR A 156 -5.47 19.08 -1.84
CA THR A 156 -4.32 18.43 -1.24
C THR A 156 -3.35 19.44 -0.66
N MET A 157 -2.47 18.99 0.22
CA MET A 157 -1.33 19.75 0.73
C MET A 157 -0.05 18.94 0.52
N HIS A 158 1.07 19.63 0.37
CA HIS A 158 2.39 18.98 0.30
C HIS A 158 3.03 18.98 1.69
N LEU A 159 3.39 17.79 2.16
CA LEU A 159 4.09 17.59 3.42
C LEU A 159 5.60 17.76 3.25
N PHE A 160 6.14 17.23 2.15
CA PHE A 160 7.58 17.31 1.90
C PHE A 160 7.95 18.67 1.31
N PRO A 161 9.06 19.28 1.78
CA PRO A 161 9.60 20.48 1.15
C PRO A 161 10.16 20.15 -0.25
N PRO A 162 10.56 21.15 -1.04
CA PRO A 162 11.35 20.92 -2.25
C PRO A 162 12.56 20.03 -1.92
N LEU A 163 12.81 19.02 -2.77
CA LEU A 163 13.85 18.02 -2.49
C LEU A 163 15.26 18.55 -2.78
N GLU A 164 15.35 19.57 -3.63
CA GLU A 164 16.62 20.21 -3.97
C GLU A 164 17.23 20.89 -2.73
N GLY A 165 18.46 20.51 -2.42
CA GLY A 165 19.18 21.05 -1.26
C GLY A 165 18.91 20.36 0.07
N LEU A 166 18.11 19.28 0.11
CA LEU A 166 18.04 18.42 1.28
C LEU A 166 19.33 17.61 1.43
N GLU A 167 19.75 17.43 2.69
CA GLU A 167 20.81 16.49 2.99
C GLU A 167 20.37 15.05 2.62
N PRO A 168 21.29 14.15 2.21
CA PRO A 168 20.91 12.81 1.79
C PRO A 168 20.09 12.03 2.82
N GLY A 169 20.33 12.27 4.12
CA GLY A 169 19.57 11.62 5.21
C GLY A 169 18.16 12.19 5.45
N ASP A 170 17.87 13.33 4.89
CA ASP A 170 16.59 14.03 5.02
C ASP A 170 15.66 13.78 3.82
N ILE A 171 16.19 13.22 2.72
CA ILE A 171 15.37 12.89 1.55
C ILE A 171 14.31 11.85 1.96
N PRO A 172 13.03 12.08 1.61
CA PRO A 172 11.97 11.12 1.90
C PRO A 172 12.28 9.72 1.38
N THR A 173 12.02 8.70 2.18
CA THR A 173 12.18 7.30 1.76
C THR A 173 11.00 6.83 0.93
N GLN A 174 11.14 5.68 0.24
CA GLN A 174 10.03 5.04 -0.47
C GLN A 174 8.85 4.70 0.44
N ASN A 175 9.11 4.33 1.71
CA ASN A 175 8.06 4.11 2.70
C ASN A 175 7.22 5.37 2.93
N MET A 176 7.86 6.53 3.06
CA MET A 176 7.18 7.82 3.23
C MET A 176 6.35 8.22 1.99
N CYS A 177 6.69 7.65 0.83
CA CYS A 177 5.99 7.90 -0.44
C CYS A 177 4.81 6.95 -0.69
N SER A 178 4.52 6.04 0.25
CA SER A 178 3.45 5.03 0.12
C SER A 178 2.09 5.65 -0.17
N ILE A 179 1.31 4.91 -0.96
CA ILE A 179 -0.11 5.20 -1.16
C ILE A 179 -0.88 4.90 0.13
N ALA A 180 -1.73 5.84 0.52
CA ALA A 180 -2.74 5.65 1.54
C ALA A 180 -4.14 5.84 0.95
N LEU A 181 -5.08 4.99 1.35
CA LEU A 181 -6.47 5.06 0.94
C LEU A 181 -7.43 4.73 2.09
N ARG A 182 -8.66 5.28 2.03
CA ARG A 182 -9.79 4.91 2.88
C ARG A 182 -10.90 4.35 1.99
N MET A 183 -11.41 3.17 2.35
CA MET A 183 -12.61 2.60 1.76
C MET A 183 -13.77 2.76 2.73
N SER A 184 -14.90 3.27 2.25
CA SER A 184 -16.13 3.43 3.03
C SER A 184 -17.26 2.67 2.35
N TYR A 185 -18.09 1.97 3.14
CA TYR A 185 -19.32 1.37 2.69
C TYR A 185 -20.40 1.44 3.79
N GLY A 186 -21.32 2.34 3.63
CA GLY A 186 -22.34 2.63 4.65
C GLY A 186 -21.69 3.15 5.94
N LYS A 187 -21.72 2.35 7.00
CA LYS A 187 -21.08 2.68 8.30
C LYS A 187 -19.72 2.00 8.49
N PHE A 188 -19.28 1.21 7.53
CA PHE A 188 -18.01 0.49 7.60
C PHE A 188 -16.91 1.30 6.93
N ASP A 189 -15.80 1.47 7.63
CA ASP A 189 -14.63 2.19 7.16
C ASP A 189 -13.36 1.34 7.34
N TYR A 190 -12.54 1.34 6.30
CA TYR A 190 -11.28 0.60 6.23
C TYR A 190 -10.16 1.54 5.80
N PHE A 191 -9.00 1.43 6.43
CA PHE A 191 -7.78 2.18 6.09
C PHE A 191 -6.63 1.25 5.73
N ALA A 192 -5.90 1.61 4.69
CA ALA A 192 -4.61 1.03 4.33
C ALA A 192 -3.65 2.17 3.92
N GLY A 193 -2.46 2.17 4.50
CA GLY A 193 -1.46 3.23 4.30
C GLY A 193 -0.11 2.73 3.78
N GLY A 194 -0.03 1.49 3.25
CA GLY A 194 1.25 0.92 2.84
C GLY A 194 2.27 0.99 3.99
N ASP A 195 3.48 1.41 3.68
CA ASP A 195 4.57 1.49 4.65
C ASP A 195 4.82 2.91 5.15
N LEU A 196 3.78 3.74 5.24
CA LEU A 196 3.91 5.06 5.85
C LEU A 196 4.59 4.96 7.23
N ILE A 197 5.47 5.91 7.51
CA ILE A 197 6.16 6.01 8.80
C ILE A 197 5.66 7.22 9.58
N GLY A 198 5.77 7.13 10.90
CA GLY A 198 5.22 8.14 11.78
C GLY A 198 6.07 8.48 13.00
N VAL A 199 7.25 7.93 13.09
CA VAL A 199 8.19 8.26 14.18
C VAL A 199 9.35 9.04 13.62
N ALA A 200 9.25 10.37 13.71
CA ALA A 200 10.43 11.21 13.57
C ALA A 200 11.41 10.86 14.69
N LYS A 201 12.69 10.75 14.38
CA LYS A 201 13.74 10.67 15.38
C LYS A 201 13.82 12.04 16.05
N HIS A 202 13.28 12.15 17.25
CA HIS A 202 13.22 13.42 17.98
C HIS A 202 14.59 14.12 18.00
N GLY A 203 14.63 15.34 17.48
CA GLY A 203 15.83 16.17 17.39
C GLY A 203 16.87 15.76 16.33
N VAL A 204 16.58 14.74 15.52
CA VAL A 204 17.53 14.23 14.51
C VAL A 204 16.90 14.18 13.12
N ALA A 205 15.61 13.88 13.01
CA ALA A 205 14.91 13.83 11.73
C ALA A 205 13.95 15.03 11.56
N PRO A 206 13.79 15.52 10.33
CA PRO A 206 12.83 16.57 10.01
C PRO A 206 11.39 16.19 10.38
N ALA A 207 10.58 17.17 10.74
CA ALA A 207 9.18 16.93 11.14
C ALA A 207 8.34 16.30 10.02
N PHE A 208 8.65 16.57 8.76
CA PHE A 208 7.95 16.00 7.60
C PHE A 208 8.20 14.49 7.40
N HIS A 209 9.11 13.87 8.17
CA HIS A 209 9.26 12.41 8.22
C HIS A 209 8.09 11.74 8.96
N ASP A 210 7.30 12.46 9.74
CA ASP A 210 6.05 11.95 10.32
C ASP A 210 4.90 12.10 9.32
N VAL A 211 4.71 11.13 8.45
CA VAL A 211 3.62 11.11 7.47
C VAL A 211 2.31 10.58 8.08
N GLU A 212 2.42 9.70 9.09
CA GLU A 212 1.23 9.10 9.72
C GLU A 212 0.34 10.11 10.43
N THR A 213 0.92 11.10 11.10
CA THR A 213 0.14 12.08 11.87
C THR A 213 -0.83 12.86 10.98
N PRO A 214 -0.40 13.58 9.92
CA PRO A 214 -1.34 14.30 9.06
C PRO A 214 -2.29 13.38 8.30
N VAL A 215 -1.85 12.19 7.89
CA VAL A 215 -2.71 11.19 7.25
C VAL A 215 -3.80 10.72 8.21
N GLY A 216 -3.45 10.35 9.44
CA GLY A 216 -4.42 9.92 10.45
C GLY A 216 -5.47 10.99 10.77
N GLN A 217 -5.06 12.26 10.82
CA GLN A 217 -5.96 13.39 11.10
C GLN A 217 -7.04 13.56 10.01
N VAL A 218 -6.69 13.41 8.74
CA VAL A 218 -7.66 13.58 7.65
C VAL A 218 -8.51 12.33 7.39
N VAL A 219 -7.99 11.15 7.72
CA VAL A 219 -8.75 9.89 7.62
C VAL A 219 -9.83 9.81 8.70
N GLY A 220 -9.52 10.17 9.93
CA GLY A 220 -10.41 10.04 11.07
C GLY A 220 -10.70 8.58 11.46
N PRO A 221 -11.72 8.33 12.31
CA PRO A 221 -12.03 6.98 12.81
C PRO A 221 -12.39 5.99 11.70
N VAL A 222 -11.94 4.72 11.88
CA VAL A 222 -12.23 3.59 10.98
C VAL A 222 -12.56 2.33 11.79
N ASP A 223 -13.23 1.35 11.17
CA ASP A 223 -13.48 0.05 11.82
C ASP A 223 -12.25 -0.86 11.72
N VAL A 224 -11.59 -0.86 10.57
CA VAL A 224 -10.43 -1.71 10.29
C VAL A 224 -9.27 -0.85 9.79
N SER A 225 -8.08 -1.07 10.37
CA SER A 225 -6.84 -0.48 9.90
C SER A 225 -5.81 -1.56 9.62
N VAL A 226 -5.22 -1.55 8.43
CA VAL A 226 -3.98 -2.27 8.17
C VAL A 226 -2.85 -1.48 8.81
N ALA A 227 -2.04 -2.15 9.61
CA ALA A 227 -0.88 -1.50 10.22
C ALA A 227 0.09 -1.06 9.14
N THR A 228 0.47 0.21 9.16
CA THR A 228 1.50 0.76 8.29
C THR A 228 2.84 0.09 8.58
N HIS A 229 3.67 -0.05 7.56
CA HIS A 229 5.04 -0.57 7.64
C HIS A 229 5.15 -1.84 8.51
N HIS A 230 4.20 -2.79 8.33
CA HIS A 230 4.13 -4.09 9.03
C HIS A 230 4.13 -4.00 10.57
N GLY A 231 3.93 -2.82 11.14
CA GLY A 231 4.13 -2.57 12.57
C GLY A 231 5.62 -2.48 12.95
N ASP A 232 6.48 -2.07 12.04
CA ASP A 232 7.89 -1.74 12.35
C ASP A 232 8.00 -0.61 13.38
N LEU A 233 9.16 -0.48 14.01
CA LEU A 233 9.46 0.51 15.04
C LEU A 233 9.10 1.95 14.64
N THR A 234 9.19 2.27 13.35
CA THR A 234 8.93 3.58 12.78
C THR A 234 7.47 3.85 12.46
N ALA A 235 6.58 2.91 12.73
CA ALA A 235 5.17 2.97 12.34
C ALA A 235 4.21 2.99 13.54
N GLN A 236 2.92 3.18 13.26
CA GLN A 236 1.82 3.17 14.23
C GLN A 236 2.10 4.12 15.40
N ASN A 237 2.41 5.39 15.09
CA ASN A 237 2.64 6.39 16.12
C ASN A 237 1.37 6.67 16.95
N ALA A 238 1.51 7.38 18.05
CA ALA A 238 0.41 7.66 18.97
C ALA A 238 -0.73 8.46 18.28
N ASN A 239 -0.38 9.37 17.37
CA ASN A 239 -1.34 10.24 16.71
C ASN A 239 -2.22 9.47 15.71
N ILE A 240 -1.63 8.55 14.90
CA ILE A 240 -2.43 7.77 13.96
C ILE A 240 -3.38 6.84 14.70
N ILE A 241 -2.94 6.18 15.78
CA ILE A 241 -3.81 5.31 16.60
C ILE A 241 -4.95 6.11 17.24
N ALA A 242 -4.64 7.26 17.83
CA ALA A 242 -5.64 8.11 18.46
C ALA A 242 -6.64 8.73 17.46
N SER A 243 -6.22 8.92 16.21
CA SER A 243 -7.06 9.44 15.13
C SER A 243 -7.94 8.35 14.51
N LEU A 244 -7.35 7.21 14.13
CA LEU A 244 -8.05 6.12 13.44
C LEU A 244 -8.96 5.32 14.37
N ARG A 245 -8.58 5.10 15.61
CA ARG A 245 -9.35 4.35 16.63
C ARG A 245 -9.94 3.03 16.13
N PRO A 246 -9.19 2.19 15.43
CA PRO A 246 -9.76 1.02 14.76
C PRO A 246 -10.20 -0.03 15.77
N ARG A 247 -11.30 -0.70 15.46
CA ARG A 247 -11.77 -1.88 16.22
C ARG A 247 -10.97 -3.13 15.85
N VAL A 248 -10.41 -3.15 14.64
CA VAL A 248 -9.58 -4.26 14.14
C VAL A 248 -8.29 -3.69 13.55
N HIS A 249 -7.17 -4.18 14.06
CA HIS A 249 -5.86 -3.99 13.44
C HIS A 249 -5.46 -5.26 12.68
N ILE A 250 -5.03 -5.11 11.42
CA ILE A 250 -4.44 -6.19 10.63
C ILE A 250 -2.95 -5.93 10.51
N LEU A 251 -2.13 -6.86 10.98
CA LEU A 251 -0.67 -6.83 10.89
C LEU A 251 -0.21 -7.77 9.78
N GLN A 252 0.27 -7.24 8.70
CA GLN A 252 0.91 -8.01 7.63
C GLN A 252 2.39 -8.21 8.00
N VAL A 253 2.69 -9.28 8.73
CA VAL A 253 4.02 -9.52 9.29
C VAL A 253 5.01 -9.87 8.17
N TRP A 254 6.06 -9.04 8.01
CA TRP A 254 7.15 -9.28 7.07
C TRP A 254 8.36 -9.97 7.73
N ALA A 255 8.69 -9.59 8.97
CA ALA A 255 9.85 -10.10 9.68
C ALA A 255 9.48 -10.58 11.08
N ALA A 256 10.32 -11.41 11.69
CA ALA A 256 10.10 -11.93 13.05
C ALA A 256 10.08 -10.82 14.13
N SER A 257 10.61 -9.63 13.81
CA SER A 257 10.56 -8.44 14.69
C SER A 257 9.24 -7.66 14.61
N HIS A 258 8.33 -8.05 13.73
CA HIS A 258 7.04 -7.37 13.55
C HIS A 258 5.90 -8.07 14.31
N PRO A 259 5.04 -7.32 15.00
CA PRO A 259 5.19 -5.90 15.28
C PRO A 259 6.31 -5.65 16.30
N ALA A 260 6.95 -4.48 16.24
CA ALA A 260 7.87 -4.06 17.27
C ALA A 260 7.13 -3.95 18.63
N PRO A 261 7.74 -4.34 19.77
CA PRO A 261 7.04 -4.33 21.07
C PRO A 261 6.43 -2.97 21.43
N THR A 262 7.13 -1.87 21.11
CA THR A 262 6.64 -0.51 21.33
C THR A 262 5.44 -0.15 20.47
N VAL A 263 5.33 -0.71 19.27
CA VAL A 263 4.17 -0.59 18.40
C VAL A 263 2.98 -1.34 19.00
N LEU A 264 3.18 -2.58 19.42
CA LEU A 264 2.13 -3.37 20.06
C LEU A 264 1.60 -2.68 21.32
N TRP A 265 2.49 -2.11 22.16
CA TRP A 265 2.08 -1.35 23.32
C TRP A 265 1.22 -0.12 22.96
N ARG A 266 1.59 0.62 21.90
CA ARG A 266 0.76 1.74 21.42
C ARG A 266 -0.60 1.27 20.93
N MET A 267 -0.65 0.21 20.14
CA MET A 267 -1.90 -0.36 19.63
C MET A 267 -2.83 -0.86 20.74
N LEU A 268 -2.28 -1.37 21.83
CA LEU A 268 -3.03 -1.83 23.02
C LEU A 268 -3.35 -0.71 24.02
N SER A 269 -2.80 0.48 23.84
CA SER A 269 -2.94 1.59 24.80
C SER A 269 -4.37 2.10 24.90
N THR A 270 -4.98 1.95 26.07
CA THR A 270 -6.30 2.53 26.38
C THR A 270 -6.28 4.04 26.54
N LEU A 271 -5.09 4.64 26.73
CA LEU A 271 -4.92 6.10 26.75
C LEU A 271 -5.05 6.71 25.35
N LEU A 272 -4.54 6.01 24.33
CA LEU A 272 -4.64 6.46 22.94
C LEU A 272 -6.03 6.19 22.35
N TYR A 273 -6.59 5.05 22.67
CA TYR A 273 -7.94 4.68 22.28
C TYR A 273 -8.57 3.78 23.36
N PRO A 274 -9.61 4.26 24.09
CA PRO A 274 -10.24 3.48 25.17
C PRO A 274 -11.21 2.39 24.67
N GLY A 275 -11.57 2.37 23.37
CA GLY A 275 -12.52 1.42 22.79
C GLY A 275 -11.98 -0.01 22.67
N PRO A 276 -12.88 -0.98 22.39
CA PRO A 276 -12.49 -2.36 22.13
C PRO A 276 -11.68 -2.48 20.83
N ARG A 277 -10.73 -3.40 20.81
CA ARG A 277 -9.88 -3.66 19.64
C ARG A 277 -9.40 -5.09 19.61
N ASP A 278 -9.29 -5.64 18.40
CA ASP A 278 -8.68 -6.90 18.10
C ASP A 278 -7.47 -6.69 17.19
N ILE A 279 -6.42 -7.49 17.36
CA ILE A 279 -5.20 -7.42 16.57
C ILE A 279 -4.99 -8.80 15.94
N PHE A 280 -4.95 -8.85 14.60
CA PHE A 280 -4.69 -10.06 13.82
C PHE A 280 -3.36 -9.92 13.10
N ALA A 281 -2.45 -10.85 13.35
CA ALA A 281 -1.21 -11.01 12.59
C ALA A 281 -1.39 -12.08 11.51
N THR A 282 -0.95 -11.79 10.28
CA THR A 282 -1.08 -12.67 9.12
C THR A 282 0.29 -13.19 8.67
#